data_1dd61bf7fcfef1c195a612bd9f5f538a
#
_entry.id   1dd61bf7fcfef1c195a612bd9f5f538a
#
_cell.length_a   1.000
_cell.length_b   1.000
_cell.length_c   1.000
_cell.angle_alpha   90.00
_cell.angle_beta   90.00
_cell.angle_gamma   90.00
#
_symmetry.space_group_name_H-M   'P 1'
#
loop_
_entity.id
_entity.type
_entity.pdbx_description
1 polymer ?
#
loop_
_entity_poly.entity_id
_entity_poly.type
_entity_poly.pdbx_seq_one_letter_code
_entity_poly.pdbx_strand_id
1 'polypeptide(L)'
;EAAGIQKGDKIAICGRNSSHWAVAFFATLAYGAVAVPILHEFKADNVHHIVNHSDAKLLFVGDVVWENLNESQMPNLNAIILINDFSVLISKKKSLTDAREHLNEYFGKKFPNRFTKDDVKYYEDQPDELALINYTSGSTGFSKGVMLSYRSIWSNLKFCLENLDFLREGDGTVSMLPMAHMYGLAVELMHPFAKGCHIHFLTRIPSPKIIMDAFAEVKPKLIV
;
A
#
# COMPACT_ATOMS: atom_id res chain seq x y z
N GLU A 1 4.22 -1.88 -15.49
CA GLU A 1 4.56 -1.70 -16.91
C GLU A 1 3.30 -1.71 -17.81
N ALA A 2 2.47 -2.76 -17.79
CA ALA A 2 1.30 -2.90 -18.65
C ALA A 2 0.27 -1.76 -18.50
N ALA A 3 0.15 -1.15 -17.31
CA ALA A 3 -0.68 0.03 -17.06
C ALA A 3 -0.06 1.34 -17.59
N GLY A 4 1.14 1.30 -18.15
CA GLY A 4 1.87 2.47 -18.62
C GLY A 4 2.44 3.34 -17.50
N ILE A 5 2.63 2.77 -16.32
CA ILE A 5 3.21 3.47 -15.16
C ILE A 5 4.71 3.70 -15.41
N GLN A 6 5.16 4.90 -15.11
CA GLN A 6 6.55 5.33 -15.20
C GLN A 6 7.12 5.60 -13.80
N LYS A 7 8.45 5.68 -13.71
CA LYS A 7 9.14 6.18 -12.50
C LYS A 7 8.55 7.52 -12.07
N GLY A 8 8.26 7.65 -10.77
CA GLY A 8 7.72 8.88 -10.17
C GLY A 8 6.22 9.10 -10.38
N ASP A 9 5.54 8.25 -11.17
CA ASP A 9 4.09 8.27 -11.24
C ASP A 9 3.47 7.92 -9.88
N LYS A 10 2.33 8.53 -9.57
CA LYS A 10 1.64 8.32 -8.31
C LYS A 10 0.67 7.16 -8.42
N ILE A 11 0.70 6.28 -7.42
CA ILE A 11 -0.20 5.13 -7.29
C ILE A 11 -0.98 5.29 -5.99
N ALA A 12 -2.28 5.51 -6.10
CA ALA A 12 -3.18 5.60 -4.95
C ALA A 12 -3.54 4.21 -4.43
N ILE A 13 -3.59 4.06 -3.10
CA ILE A 13 -3.93 2.81 -2.43
C ILE A 13 -4.97 3.11 -1.35
N CYS A 14 -6.21 2.67 -1.54
CA CYS A 14 -7.33 2.95 -0.65
C CYS A 14 -8.08 1.66 -0.30
N GLY A 15 -7.87 1.12 0.88
CA GLY A 15 -8.49 -0.11 1.34
C GLY A 15 -8.18 -0.41 2.79
N ARG A 16 -8.84 -1.42 3.33
CA ARG A 16 -8.56 -1.93 4.68
C ARG A 16 -7.20 -2.60 4.74
N ASN A 17 -6.65 -2.69 5.95
CA ASN A 17 -5.42 -3.43 6.20
C ASN A 17 -5.52 -4.86 5.67
N SER A 18 -4.56 -5.26 4.86
CA SER A 18 -4.45 -6.61 4.31
C SER A 18 -3.05 -6.87 3.77
N SER A 19 -2.70 -8.13 3.59
CA SER A 19 -1.47 -8.52 2.90
C SER A 19 -1.40 -7.96 1.47
N HIS A 20 -2.54 -7.93 0.75
CA HIS A 20 -2.59 -7.36 -0.60
C HIS A 20 -2.33 -5.85 -0.62
N TRP A 21 -2.83 -5.11 0.40
CA TRP A 21 -2.51 -3.69 0.56
C TRP A 21 -1.01 -3.50 0.76
N ALA A 22 -0.39 -4.30 1.64
CA ALA A 22 1.05 -4.25 1.87
C ALA A 22 1.86 -4.59 0.61
N VAL A 23 1.43 -5.60 -0.16
CA VAL A 23 2.04 -5.96 -1.45
C VAL A 23 1.93 -4.80 -2.44
N ALA A 24 0.76 -4.18 -2.59
CA ALA A 24 0.58 -3.03 -3.48
C ALA A 24 1.49 -1.85 -3.08
N PHE A 25 1.62 -1.59 -1.77
CA PHE A 25 2.48 -0.53 -1.25
C PHE A 25 3.97 -0.79 -1.53
N PHE A 26 4.48 -1.96 -1.13
CA PHE A 26 5.89 -2.28 -1.35
C PHE A 26 6.24 -2.43 -2.83
N ALA A 27 5.33 -3.01 -3.64
CA ALA A 27 5.52 -3.09 -5.09
C ALA A 27 5.59 -1.70 -5.74
N THR A 28 4.79 -0.75 -5.25
CA THR A 28 4.83 0.65 -5.73
C THR A 28 6.22 1.26 -5.49
N LEU A 29 6.75 1.15 -4.26
CA LEU A 29 8.07 1.67 -3.93
C LEU A 29 9.18 0.94 -4.70
N ALA A 30 9.13 -0.38 -4.75
CA ALA A 30 10.13 -1.21 -5.45
C ALA A 30 10.16 -0.95 -6.96
N TYR A 31 9.07 -0.47 -7.54
CA TYR A 31 8.98 -0.07 -8.95
C TYR A 31 9.52 1.35 -9.21
N GLY A 32 9.77 2.14 -8.17
CA GLY A 32 10.16 3.55 -8.24
C GLY A 32 8.99 4.50 -8.52
N ALA A 33 7.77 4.06 -8.26
CA ALA A 33 6.58 4.90 -8.26
C ALA A 33 6.34 5.49 -6.87
N VAL A 34 5.51 6.53 -6.79
CA VAL A 34 5.20 7.24 -5.55
C VAL A 34 3.91 6.69 -4.97
N ALA A 35 3.96 6.19 -3.74
CA ALA A 35 2.76 5.72 -3.05
C ALA A 35 1.90 6.89 -2.55
N VAL A 36 0.58 6.77 -2.70
CA VAL A 36 -0.41 7.70 -2.16
C VAL A 36 -1.42 6.89 -1.32
N PRO A 37 -1.06 6.56 -0.07
CA PRO A 37 -1.98 5.87 0.83
C PRO A 37 -3.17 6.77 1.18
N ILE A 38 -4.38 6.24 1.05
CA ILE A 38 -5.63 6.94 1.34
C ILE A 38 -6.40 6.16 2.40
N LEU A 39 -6.83 6.85 3.46
CA LEU A 39 -7.66 6.24 4.50
C LEU A 39 -8.97 5.73 3.90
N HIS A 40 -9.25 4.46 4.10
CA HIS A 40 -10.47 3.81 3.58
C HIS A 40 -11.78 4.34 4.21
N GLU A 41 -11.65 5.05 5.32
CA GLU A 41 -12.77 5.70 6.03
C GLU A 41 -13.15 7.06 5.42
N PHE A 42 -12.36 7.56 4.48
CA PHE A 42 -12.67 8.83 3.81
C PHE A 42 -13.91 8.68 2.92
N LYS A 43 -14.74 9.75 2.91
CA LYS A 43 -15.87 9.84 1.99
C LYS A 43 -15.39 9.85 0.54
N ALA A 44 -16.24 9.40 -0.37
CA ALA A 44 -15.94 9.30 -1.80
C ALA A 44 -15.34 10.60 -2.37
N ASP A 45 -15.92 11.76 -2.05
CA ASP A 45 -15.43 13.06 -2.55
C ASP A 45 -13.99 13.36 -2.11
N ASN A 46 -13.61 12.94 -0.88
CA ASN A 46 -12.23 13.09 -0.42
C ASN A 46 -11.29 12.17 -1.16
N VAL A 47 -11.71 10.93 -1.44
CA VAL A 47 -10.92 9.97 -2.23
C VAL A 47 -10.73 10.51 -3.65
N HIS A 48 -11.82 10.96 -4.32
CA HIS A 48 -11.75 11.57 -5.65
C HIS A 48 -10.81 12.78 -5.67
N HIS A 49 -10.95 13.67 -4.65
CA HIS A 49 -10.07 14.82 -4.52
C HIS A 49 -8.60 14.42 -4.40
N ILE A 50 -8.26 13.47 -3.52
CA ILE A 50 -6.87 13.04 -3.30
C ILE A 50 -6.29 12.39 -4.56
N VAL A 51 -7.04 11.52 -5.22
CA VAL A 51 -6.63 10.87 -6.47
C VAL A 51 -6.31 11.92 -7.55
N ASN A 52 -7.19 12.91 -7.72
CA ASN A 52 -6.99 13.97 -8.70
C ASN A 52 -5.86 14.93 -8.32
N HIS A 53 -5.82 15.38 -7.05
CA HIS A 53 -4.82 16.33 -6.57
C HIS A 53 -3.41 15.75 -6.59
N SER A 54 -3.25 14.45 -6.30
CA SER A 54 -1.97 13.76 -6.41
C SER A 54 -1.56 13.45 -7.85
N ASP A 55 -2.47 13.63 -8.82
CA ASP A 55 -2.31 13.17 -10.20
C ASP A 55 -2.00 11.67 -10.29
N ALA A 56 -2.67 10.87 -9.47
CA ALA A 56 -2.49 9.42 -9.45
C ALA A 56 -2.86 8.81 -10.82
N LYS A 57 -2.03 7.89 -11.30
CA LYS A 57 -2.23 7.18 -12.58
C LYS A 57 -2.90 5.83 -12.40
N LEU A 58 -2.79 5.25 -11.21
CA LEU A 58 -3.37 3.97 -10.86
C LEU A 58 -4.01 4.07 -9.46
N LEU A 59 -5.15 3.41 -9.28
CA LEU A 59 -5.80 3.26 -7.98
C LEU A 59 -5.94 1.78 -7.65
N PHE A 60 -5.32 1.35 -6.56
CA PHE A 60 -5.68 0.11 -5.88
C PHE A 60 -6.78 0.41 -4.87
N VAL A 61 -7.91 -0.28 -4.95
CA VAL A 61 -9.09 0.01 -4.12
C VAL A 61 -9.67 -1.25 -3.49
N GLY A 62 -10.10 -1.17 -2.23
CA GLY A 62 -10.86 -2.22 -1.57
C GLY A 62 -12.32 -2.24 -2.03
N ASP A 63 -12.95 -3.41 -1.96
CA ASP A 63 -14.33 -3.65 -2.38
C ASP A 63 -15.34 -2.66 -1.78
N VAL A 64 -15.38 -2.54 -0.46
CA VAL A 64 -16.30 -1.64 0.26
C VAL A 64 -16.09 -0.16 -0.12
N VAL A 65 -14.86 0.24 -0.39
CA VAL A 65 -14.56 1.61 -0.84
C VAL A 65 -15.06 1.81 -2.27
N TRP A 66 -14.78 0.83 -3.14
CA TRP A 66 -15.17 0.89 -4.56
C TRP A 66 -16.67 1.08 -4.77
N GLU A 67 -17.51 0.41 -3.99
CA GLU A 67 -18.98 0.51 -4.06
C GLU A 67 -19.50 1.97 -3.97
N ASN A 68 -18.72 2.88 -3.37
CA ASN A 68 -19.11 4.27 -3.17
C ASN A 68 -18.39 5.25 -4.10
N LEU A 69 -17.42 4.78 -4.91
CA LEU A 69 -16.67 5.65 -5.81
C LEU A 69 -17.35 5.81 -7.17
N ASN A 70 -17.13 6.97 -7.77
CA ASN A 70 -17.52 7.25 -9.15
C ASN A 70 -16.25 7.48 -9.99
N GLU A 71 -15.95 6.55 -10.88
CA GLU A 71 -14.75 6.61 -11.72
C GLU A 71 -14.72 7.84 -12.64
N SER A 72 -15.88 8.35 -13.05
CA SER A 72 -15.94 9.55 -13.89
C SER A 72 -15.37 10.79 -13.20
N GLN A 73 -15.32 10.79 -11.87
CA GLN A 73 -14.72 11.83 -11.06
C GLN A 73 -13.18 11.73 -10.96
N MET A 74 -12.58 10.67 -11.53
CA MET A 74 -11.13 10.43 -11.52
C MET A 74 -10.58 10.26 -12.95
N PRO A 75 -10.70 11.29 -13.81
CA PRO A 75 -10.46 11.15 -15.25
C PRO A 75 -9.00 10.88 -15.61
N ASN A 76 -8.03 11.17 -14.72
CA ASN A 76 -6.60 10.99 -15.00
C ASN A 76 -6.08 9.58 -14.70
N LEU A 77 -6.88 8.70 -14.08
CA LEU A 77 -6.49 7.32 -13.85
C LEU A 77 -6.36 6.54 -15.18
N ASN A 78 -5.30 5.78 -15.29
CA ASN A 78 -5.13 4.78 -16.35
C ASN A 78 -5.92 3.50 -16.05
N ALA A 79 -6.01 3.12 -14.78
CA ALA A 79 -6.74 1.94 -14.34
C ALA A 79 -7.12 2.00 -12.86
N ILE A 80 -8.10 1.17 -12.49
CA ILE A 80 -8.52 0.88 -11.13
C ILE A 80 -8.45 -0.64 -10.94
N ILE A 81 -7.76 -1.07 -9.88
CA ILE A 81 -7.50 -2.48 -9.55
C ILE A 81 -8.07 -2.76 -8.17
N LEU A 82 -8.82 -3.85 -8.05
CA LEU A 82 -9.33 -4.33 -6.76
C LEU A 82 -8.19 -4.90 -5.92
N ILE A 83 -8.04 -4.47 -4.68
CA ILE A 83 -6.98 -4.96 -3.78
C ILE A 83 -7.20 -6.44 -3.42
N ASN A 84 -8.46 -6.86 -3.30
CA ASN A 84 -8.83 -8.17 -2.78
C ASN A 84 -8.23 -9.35 -3.56
N ASP A 85 -8.07 -9.20 -4.87
CA ASP A 85 -7.57 -10.26 -5.78
C ASP A 85 -6.75 -9.74 -6.95
N PHE A 86 -6.48 -8.43 -6.97
CA PHE A 86 -5.81 -7.72 -8.07
C PHE A 86 -6.53 -7.83 -9.42
N SER A 87 -7.85 -8.03 -9.43
CA SER A 87 -8.67 -7.93 -10.65
C SER A 87 -8.73 -6.49 -11.15
N VAL A 88 -8.74 -6.33 -12.47
CA VAL A 88 -8.85 -5.03 -13.13
C VAL A 88 -10.33 -4.66 -13.21
N LEU A 89 -10.74 -3.63 -12.46
CA LEU A 89 -12.10 -3.12 -12.47
C LEU A 89 -12.34 -2.21 -13.68
N ILE A 90 -11.40 -1.30 -13.91
CA ILE A 90 -11.43 -0.36 -15.03
C ILE A 90 -10.01 -0.23 -15.59
N SER A 91 -9.90 -0.20 -16.91
CA SER A 91 -8.64 0.09 -17.60
C SER A 91 -8.86 0.89 -18.88
N LYS A 92 -8.09 1.94 -19.02
CA LYS A 92 -7.93 2.67 -20.29
C LYS A 92 -6.84 2.05 -21.18
N LYS A 93 -6.12 1.05 -20.66
CA LYS A 93 -5.03 0.36 -21.35
C LYS A 93 -5.41 -1.11 -21.57
N LYS A 94 -5.69 -1.48 -22.83
CA LYS A 94 -5.97 -2.88 -23.19
C LYS A 94 -4.82 -3.82 -22.76
N SER A 95 -3.59 -3.34 -22.81
CA SER A 95 -2.39 -4.08 -22.38
C SER A 95 -2.45 -4.52 -20.92
N LEU A 96 -3.10 -3.76 -20.03
CA LEU A 96 -3.24 -4.16 -18.61
C LEU A 96 -4.24 -5.31 -18.46
N THR A 97 -5.39 -5.22 -19.13
CA THR A 97 -6.39 -6.29 -19.09
C THR A 97 -5.81 -7.59 -19.63
N ASP A 98 -5.16 -7.52 -20.79
CA ASP A 98 -4.47 -8.65 -21.40
C ASP A 98 -3.38 -9.24 -20.49
N ALA A 99 -2.55 -8.38 -19.90
CA ALA A 99 -1.51 -8.84 -18.96
C ALA A 99 -2.10 -9.50 -17.71
N ARG A 100 -3.27 -9.07 -17.23
CA ARG A 100 -3.93 -9.70 -16.08
C ARG A 100 -4.55 -11.04 -16.45
N GLU A 101 -5.19 -11.15 -17.62
CA GLU A 101 -5.79 -12.38 -18.11
C GLU A 101 -4.73 -13.46 -18.40
N HIS A 102 -3.56 -13.06 -18.90
CA HIS A 102 -2.46 -13.95 -19.29
C HIS A 102 -1.27 -13.90 -18.32
N LEU A 103 -1.49 -13.49 -17.07
CA LEU A 103 -0.42 -13.23 -16.09
C LEU A 103 0.55 -14.42 -15.94
N ASN A 104 0.01 -15.61 -15.75
CA ASN A 104 0.82 -16.81 -15.56
C ASN A 104 1.62 -17.19 -16.81
N GLU A 105 1.04 -16.98 -17.99
CA GLU A 105 1.72 -17.23 -19.27
C GLU A 105 2.88 -16.24 -19.46
N TYR A 106 2.65 -14.95 -19.23
CA TYR A 106 3.69 -13.92 -19.37
C TYR A 106 4.78 -14.07 -18.32
N PHE A 107 4.40 -14.42 -17.09
CA PHE A 107 5.35 -14.72 -16.02
C PHE A 107 6.22 -15.92 -16.38
N GLY A 108 5.63 -17.04 -16.85
CA GLY A 108 6.35 -18.22 -17.28
C GLY A 108 7.26 -17.98 -18.49
N LYS A 109 6.86 -17.14 -19.44
CA LYS A 109 7.73 -16.72 -20.56
C LYS A 109 8.91 -15.87 -20.11
N LYS A 110 8.67 -14.95 -19.14
CA LYS A 110 9.72 -14.08 -18.60
C LYS A 110 10.70 -14.83 -17.72
N PHE A 111 10.21 -15.82 -16.98
CA PHE A 111 10.98 -16.64 -16.04
C PHE A 111 10.76 -18.14 -16.33
N PRO A 112 11.38 -18.68 -17.41
CA PRO A 112 11.16 -20.07 -17.84
C PRO A 112 11.70 -21.10 -16.85
N ASN A 113 12.67 -20.70 -16.02
CA ASN A 113 13.20 -21.49 -14.92
C ASN A 113 12.50 -21.12 -13.62
N ARG A 114 12.87 -21.81 -12.52
CA ARG A 114 12.34 -21.47 -11.19
C ARG A 114 12.71 -20.02 -10.83
N PHE A 115 11.69 -19.20 -10.58
CA PHE A 115 11.87 -17.83 -10.07
C PHE A 115 12.53 -17.85 -8.69
N THR A 116 13.58 -17.06 -8.52
CA THR A 116 14.36 -16.94 -7.29
C THR A 116 14.48 -15.49 -6.85
N LYS A 117 15.02 -15.25 -5.66
CA LYS A 117 15.30 -13.90 -5.17
C LYS A 117 16.24 -13.10 -6.08
N ASP A 118 17.12 -13.77 -6.81
CA ASP A 118 18.12 -13.13 -7.69
C ASP A 118 17.48 -12.61 -9.00
N ASP A 119 16.26 -13.06 -9.32
CA ASP A 119 15.49 -12.56 -10.45
C ASP A 119 14.75 -11.24 -10.12
N VAL A 120 14.67 -10.88 -8.84
CA VAL A 120 14.00 -9.67 -8.40
C VAL A 120 14.90 -8.47 -8.63
N LYS A 121 14.44 -7.55 -9.49
CA LYS A 121 15.12 -6.27 -9.72
C LYS A 121 14.34 -5.18 -9.01
N TYR A 122 14.99 -4.54 -8.08
CA TYR A 122 14.47 -3.37 -7.40
C TYR A 122 14.89 -2.09 -8.12
N TYR A 123 14.07 -1.08 -8.00
CA TYR A 123 14.45 0.27 -8.37
C TYR A 123 15.59 0.76 -7.45
N GLU A 124 16.64 1.33 -8.03
CA GLU A 124 17.69 2.01 -7.28
C GLU A 124 17.23 3.44 -6.98
N ASP A 125 16.67 3.64 -5.79
CA ASP A 125 16.20 4.93 -5.32
C ASP A 125 17.35 5.88 -4.98
N GLN A 126 17.07 7.16 -5.19
CA GLN A 126 17.92 8.23 -4.64
C GLN A 126 17.30 8.72 -3.33
N PRO A 127 18.10 8.97 -2.28
CA PRO A 127 17.56 9.28 -0.96
C PRO A 127 16.57 10.44 -0.91
N ASP A 128 16.75 11.45 -1.76
CA ASP A 128 15.93 12.65 -1.77
C ASP A 128 14.76 12.59 -2.78
N GLU A 129 14.63 11.50 -3.53
CA GLU A 129 13.46 11.29 -4.39
C GLU A 129 12.19 11.07 -3.57
N LEU A 130 11.07 11.53 -4.15
CA LEU A 130 9.76 11.39 -3.55
C LEU A 130 9.35 9.90 -3.56
N ALA A 131 9.04 9.37 -2.40
CA ALA A 131 8.59 7.99 -2.22
C ALA A 131 7.10 7.88 -1.90
N LEU A 132 6.56 8.87 -1.16
CA LEU A 132 5.21 8.80 -0.62
C LEU A 132 4.60 10.18 -0.45
N ILE A 133 3.29 10.30 -0.72
CA ILE A 133 2.50 11.48 -0.38
C ILE A 133 1.40 11.04 0.59
N ASN A 134 1.50 11.49 1.84
CA ASN A 134 0.48 11.21 2.86
C ASN A 134 -0.47 12.38 3.02
N TYR A 135 -1.77 12.12 2.89
CA TYR A 135 -2.81 13.15 3.02
C TYR A 135 -3.32 13.22 4.45
N THR A 136 -3.26 14.41 5.02
CA THR A 136 -3.80 14.71 6.35
C THR A 136 -5.09 15.53 6.25
N SER A 137 -6.01 15.33 7.20
CA SER A 137 -7.20 16.18 7.32
C SER A 137 -6.76 17.62 7.65
N GLY A 138 -6.86 18.52 6.67
CA GLY A 138 -6.52 19.92 6.89
C GLY A 138 -7.56 20.62 7.77
N SER A 139 -7.11 21.47 8.69
CA SER A 139 -7.96 22.35 9.50
C SER A 139 -8.77 23.34 8.65
N THR A 140 -8.42 23.51 7.37
CA THR A 140 -9.05 24.44 6.40
C THR A 140 -10.02 23.77 5.44
N GLY A 141 -10.43 22.51 5.70
CA GLY A 141 -11.44 21.77 4.91
C GLY A 141 -10.90 20.94 3.74
N PHE A 142 -9.69 21.20 3.24
CA PHE A 142 -9.07 20.37 2.19
C PHE A 142 -7.88 19.58 2.73
N SER A 143 -7.78 18.31 2.32
CA SER A 143 -6.64 17.46 2.66
C SER A 143 -5.34 18.00 2.07
N LYS A 144 -4.28 18.04 2.87
CA LYS A 144 -2.94 18.46 2.44
C LYS A 144 -2.06 17.24 2.23
N GLY A 145 -1.37 17.18 1.10
CA GLY A 145 -0.41 16.12 0.79
C GLY A 145 0.97 16.44 1.37
N VAL A 146 1.40 15.66 2.35
CA VAL A 146 2.77 15.74 2.91
C VAL A 146 3.67 14.85 2.05
N MET A 147 4.67 15.45 1.43
CA MET A 147 5.62 14.78 0.55
C MET A 147 6.78 14.20 1.37
N LEU A 148 7.01 12.89 1.27
CA LEU A 148 8.05 12.18 2.00
C LEU A 148 9.02 11.51 1.03
N SER A 149 10.32 11.78 1.22
CA SER A 149 11.38 11.15 0.45
C SER A 149 11.72 9.75 0.97
N TYR A 150 12.44 8.94 0.18
CA TYR A 150 13.01 7.67 0.63
C TYR A 150 13.89 7.88 1.89
N ARG A 151 14.68 8.95 1.95
CA ARG A 151 15.47 9.31 3.15
C ARG A 151 14.61 9.45 4.39
N SER A 152 13.47 10.13 4.30
CA SER A 152 12.55 10.34 5.43
C SER A 152 11.99 9.02 5.96
N ILE A 153 11.55 8.16 5.05
CA ILE A 153 11.01 6.83 5.38
C ILE A 153 12.11 5.97 6.00
N TRP A 154 13.28 5.90 5.35
CA TRP A 154 14.40 5.10 5.82
C TRP A 154 14.93 5.56 7.18
N SER A 155 15.05 6.87 7.41
CA SER A 155 15.52 7.40 8.68
C SER A 155 14.60 7.02 9.84
N ASN A 156 13.28 7.05 9.62
CA ASN A 156 12.30 6.61 10.61
C ASN A 156 12.41 5.11 10.87
N LEU A 157 12.45 4.30 9.80
CA LEU A 157 12.61 2.85 9.92
C LEU A 157 13.92 2.47 10.62
N LYS A 158 15.03 3.12 10.26
CA LYS A 158 16.33 2.92 10.89
C LYS A 158 16.26 3.21 12.39
N PHE A 159 15.64 4.33 12.77
CA PHE A 159 15.42 4.65 14.18
C PHE A 159 14.67 3.52 14.91
N CYS A 160 13.59 3.01 14.32
CA CYS A 160 12.82 1.89 14.89
C CYS A 160 13.69 0.62 15.04
N LEU A 161 14.48 0.30 14.02
CA LEU A 161 15.35 -0.88 14.03
C LEU A 161 16.46 -0.82 15.09
N GLU A 162 17.01 0.37 15.33
CA GLU A 162 18.12 0.59 16.27
C GLU A 162 17.66 0.79 17.71
N ASN A 163 16.46 1.32 17.95
CA ASN A 163 16.03 1.76 19.27
C ASN A 163 14.82 0.96 19.82
N LEU A 164 14.07 0.25 18.96
CA LEU A 164 12.90 -0.55 19.38
C LEU A 164 13.24 -2.04 19.32
N ASP A 165 14.02 -2.52 20.27
CA ASP A 165 14.58 -3.89 20.26
C ASP A 165 13.68 -4.92 21.01
N PHE A 166 12.37 -4.77 20.91
CA PHE A 166 11.41 -5.70 21.52
C PHE A 166 10.83 -6.72 20.54
N LEU A 167 11.06 -6.55 19.23
CA LEU A 167 10.65 -7.50 18.19
C LEU A 167 11.83 -8.34 17.70
N ARG A 168 11.57 -9.62 17.46
CA ARG A 168 12.49 -10.61 16.89
C ARG A 168 11.89 -11.22 15.64
N GLU A 169 12.74 -11.78 14.78
CA GLU A 169 12.31 -12.58 13.63
C GLU A 169 11.35 -13.68 14.09
N GLY A 170 10.23 -13.83 13.40
CA GLY A 170 9.19 -14.82 13.70
C GLY A 170 8.19 -14.41 14.79
N ASP A 171 8.38 -13.28 15.48
CA ASP A 171 7.38 -12.80 16.44
C ASP A 171 6.07 -12.42 15.72
N GLY A 172 4.93 -12.70 16.38
CA GLY A 172 3.61 -12.27 15.92
C GLY A 172 3.32 -10.82 16.28
N THR A 173 2.78 -10.06 15.33
CA THR A 173 2.23 -8.71 15.54
C THR A 173 0.83 -8.62 14.96
N VAL A 174 0.00 -7.71 15.49
CA VAL A 174 -1.34 -7.44 14.97
C VAL A 174 -1.38 -6.02 14.42
N SER A 175 -1.73 -5.88 13.14
CA SER A 175 -1.91 -4.58 12.49
C SER A 175 -3.38 -4.17 12.58
N MET A 176 -3.66 -3.16 13.41
CA MET A 176 -5.01 -2.65 13.72
C MET A 176 -5.19 -1.21 13.25
N LEU A 177 -4.14 -0.40 13.38
CA LEU A 177 -4.18 0.99 12.91
C LEU A 177 -4.20 1.02 11.38
N PRO A 178 -4.92 1.97 10.77
CA PRO A 178 -4.92 2.10 9.31
C PRO A 178 -3.50 2.23 8.76
N MET A 179 -3.11 1.33 7.86
CA MET A 179 -1.79 1.38 7.20
C MET A 179 -1.64 2.62 6.31
N ALA A 180 -2.73 3.26 5.91
CA ALA A 180 -2.69 4.55 5.22
C ALA A 180 -2.35 5.73 6.16
N HIS A 181 -2.36 5.53 7.48
CA HIS A 181 -1.88 6.50 8.46
C HIS A 181 -0.40 6.26 8.74
N MET A 182 0.42 7.33 8.77
CA MET A 182 1.89 7.20 8.90
C MET A 182 2.35 6.40 10.12
N TYR A 183 1.63 6.51 11.24
CA TYR A 183 1.98 5.76 12.44
C TYR A 183 1.73 4.25 12.26
N GLY A 184 0.56 3.87 11.75
CA GLY A 184 0.25 2.47 11.40
C GLY A 184 1.22 1.91 10.35
N LEU A 185 1.52 2.71 9.33
CA LEU A 185 2.49 2.34 8.29
C LEU A 185 3.88 2.06 8.87
N ALA A 186 4.40 2.95 9.72
CA ALA A 186 5.75 2.83 10.26
C ALA A 186 5.87 1.71 11.30
N VAL A 187 4.93 1.67 12.27
CA VAL A 187 5.07 0.85 13.47
C VAL A 187 4.42 -0.53 13.33
N GLU A 188 3.28 -0.62 12.61
CA GLU A 188 2.56 -1.90 12.46
C GLU A 188 2.84 -2.62 11.13
N LEU A 189 3.46 -1.95 10.14
CA LEU A 189 3.84 -2.59 8.88
C LEU A 189 5.35 -2.58 8.67
N MET A 190 5.98 -1.41 8.47
CA MET A 190 7.37 -1.34 8.00
C MET A 190 8.37 -1.89 9.02
N HIS A 191 8.25 -1.53 10.29
CA HIS A 191 9.16 -2.00 11.34
C HIS A 191 9.05 -3.51 11.57
N PRO A 192 7.86 -4.12 11.83
CA PRO A 192 7.78 -5.57 11.98
C PRO A 192 8.14 -6.32 10.70
N PHE A 193 7.82 -5.80 9.52
CA PHE A 193 8.24 -6.39 8.26
C PHE A 193 9.77 -6.47 8.15
N ALA A 194 10.47 -5.36 8.46
CA ALA A 194 11.93 -5.30 8.41
C ALA A 194 12.61 -6.16 9.49
N LYS A 195 11.92 -6.45 10.60
CA LYS A 195 12.38 -7.39 11.66
C LYS A 195 12.10 -8.86 11.31
N GLY A 196 11.38 -9.16 10.22
CA GLY A 196 10.99 -10.53 9.86
C GLY A 196 9.87 -11.12 10.72
N CYS A 197 8.98 -10.27 11.25
CA CYS A 197 7.83 -10.69 12.04
C CYS A 197 6.69 -11.24 11.18
N HIS A 198 5.82 -12.05 11.82
CA HIS A 198 4.54 -12.46 11.26
C HIS A 198 3.48 -11.39 11.54
N ILE A 199 3.05 -10.64 10.51
CA ILE A 199 2.08 -9.57 10.65
C ILE A 199 0.68 -10.12 10.38
N HIS A 200 -0.18 -10.07 11.40
CA HIS A 200 -1.60 -10.47 11.31
C HIS A 200 -2.46 -9.22 11.10
N PHE A 201 -3.04 -9.10 9.92
CA PHE A 201 -3.89 -7.94 9.58
C PHE A 201 -5.30 -8.13 10.12
N LEU A 202 -5.76 -7.16 10.93
CA LEU A 202 -7.15 -7.13 11.37
C LEU A 202 -8.03 -6.55 10.25
N THR A 203 -8.66 -7.44 9.48
CA THR A 203 -9.48 -7.07 8.31
C THR A 203 -10.89 -6.59 8.67
N ARG A 204 -11.32 -6.80 9.92
CA ARG A 204 -12.63 -6.36 10.44
C ARG A 204 -12.48 -5.02 11.16
N ILE A 205 -13.60 -4.29 11.27
CA ILE A 205 -13.64 -3.06 12.07
C ILE A 205 -13.28 -3.42 13.52
N PRO A 206 -12.25 -2.78 14.10
CA PRO A 206 -11.83 -3.07 15.46
C PRO A 206 -12.97 -2.86 16.46
N SER A 207 -13.26 -3.89 17.23
CA SER A 207 -14.12 -3.81 18.41
C SER A 207 -13.38 -4.48 19.58
N PRO A 208 -13.68 -4.13 20.84
CA PRO A 208 -12.99 -4.73 21.98
C PRO A 208 -12.95 -6.26 21.94
N LYS A 209 -14.06 -6.90 21.51
CA LYS A 209 -14.13 -8.35 21.38
C LYS A 209 -13.19 -8.87 20.30
N ILE A 210 -13.24 -8.29 19.09
CA ILE A 210 -12.41 -8.72 17.95
C ILE A 210 -10.93 -8.55 18.27
N ILE A 211 -10.56 -7.45 18.94
CA ILE A 211 -9.18 -7.20 19.37
C ILE A 211 -8.73 -8.24 20.41
N MET A 212 -9.56 -8.51 21.41
CA MET A 212 -9.23 -9.50 22.45
C MET A 212 -9.11 -10.91 21.87
N ASP A 213 -9.98 -11.29 20.95
CA ASP A 213 -9.92 -12.58 20.25
C ASP A 213 -8.62 -12.70 19.43
N ALA A 214 -8.25 -11.65 18.70
CA ALA A 214 -6.99 -11.61 17.94
C ALA A 214 -5.76 -11.68 18.86
N PHE A 215 -5.78 -10.99 19.99
CA PHE A 215 -4.69 -11.04 20.96
C PHE A 215 -4.55 -12.40 21.65
N ALA A 216 -5.67 -13.06 21.92
CA ALA A 216 -5.67 -14.40 22.50
C ALA A 216 -5.06 -15.43 21.53
N GLU A 217 -5.33 -15.28 20.23
CA GLU A 217 -4.82 -16.16 19.17
C GLU A 217 -3.36 -15.87 18.84
N VAL A 218 -3.03 -14.62 18.53
CA VAL A 218 -1.70 -14.21 18.04
C VAL A 218 -0.69 -14.06 19.16
N LYS A 219 -1.14 -13.64 20.35
CA LYS A 219 -0.28 -13.26 21.49
C LYS A 219 0.81 -12.26 21.08
N PRO A 220 0.41 -11.10 20.51
CA PRO A 220 1.33 -10.19 19.88
C PRO A 220 2.40 -9.68 20.85
N LYS A 221 3.62 -9.52 20.34
CA LYS A 221 4.73 -8.92 21.11
C LYS A 221 4.67 -7.39 21.13
N LEU A 222 3.95 -6.80 20.18
CA LEU A 222 3.72 -5.36 20.08
C LEU A 222 2.23 -5.09 20.01
N ILE A 223 1.78 -4.19 20.84
CA ILE A 223 0.45 -3.57 20.82
C ILE A 223 0.67 -2.05 20.80
N VAL A 224 0.04 -1.37 19.85
CA VAL A 224 0.18 0.07 19.62
C VAL A 224 -1.12 0.80 19.92
#